data_bdd6992acbb7c17a36eefa4d07ce2ea5
#
_entry.id   bdd6992acbb7c17a36eefa4d07ce2ea5
#
_cell.length_a   1.000
_cell.length_b   1.000
_cell.length_c   1.000
_cell.angle_alpha   90.00
_cell.angle_beta   90.00
_cell.angle_gamma   90.00
#
_symmetry.space_group_name_H-M   'P 1'
#
loop_
_entity.id
_entity.type
_entity.pdbx_description
1 polymer ?
#
loop_
_entity_poly.entity_id
_entity_poly.type
_entity_poly.pdbx_seq_one_letter_code
_entity_poly.pdbx_strand_id
1 'polypeptide(L)'
;MNKIRFLDKYLVQKIAAGESIDRPCSILRELLDNSIDSGATKIEVFLEEGGIHKILIIDNGSGISKEDLKICYLPHTTSKISSEEDLRKIETLGFRGEALSSIAICSNISITSSTTGNESYQIEIENGIKKCFKKQPAINGTIVNVTKIFHNFPARKRFLKQEPIETKMCLKVLEEKIITHPEINFEINLNQKLRKIYFKESLIDRVQNVYGNVIENNKFKVLKKEHENIKIELFLAPSNFSKKSKRHIKTFVNRRPIDQKDLLEAITNGHSRIISPGNFPICYLFLEINPEYIDFNVHPQKKEVRFFNLPFLFKLISDNINNFFDKDINNYNKIVIKRQLTDDDNLIEMINQPKNLNQTNTYDITQNKNLETEHTVNELSKNIIQNDIGLKRYNSIIQNRPSFKENITNIFSDDFLAFEEPQNKNEKEEIKFNYIGQVFSEFLIVEKLNEIYFIDQHAVHEKIIYEKLRNSKKTVQKLLIPIEFTIVDKNIEEIIDSEIEEYKKMDIIISKIGPKKYQLESIPNICNQYENTLINFFQSRKSRTINSLESDLYATIACRKAVKTNDILSLEFSKFLIDEFFKLEIKHCPHGRKIYYKISKFELEKKVARA
;
A
#
# COMPACT_ATOMS: atom_id res chain seq x y z
N MET A 1 -20.85 28.23 -41.96
CA MET A 1 -20.86 28.35 -40.47
C MET A 1 -21.89 27.40 -39.89
N ASN A 2 -21.48 26.55 -38.96
CA ASN A 2 -22.42 25.68 -38.24
C ASN A 2 -23.27 26.56 -37.28
N LYS A 3 -24.61 26.51 -37.45
CA LYS A 3 -25.52 27.26 -36.59
C LYS A 3 -25.67 26.56 -35.22
N ILE A 4 -25.72 27.33 -34.13
CA ILE A 4 -26.06 26.84 -32.80
C ILE A 4 -27.51 26.34 -32.84
N ARG A 5 -27.76 25.14 -32.29
CA ARG A 5 -29.09 24.51 -32.20
C ARG A 5 -29.28 23.81 -30.86
N PHE A 6 -30.52 23.67 -30.44
CA PHE A 6 -30.84 22.84 -29.27
C PHE A 6 -30.59 21.38 -29.61
N LEU A 7 -29.97 20.66 -28.69
CA LEU A 7 -29.78 19.22 -28.79
C LEU A 7 -31.08 18.50 -28.41
N ASP A 8 -31.30 17.35 -29.04
CA ASP A 8 -32.38 16.46 -28.64
C ASP A 8 -32.19 15.98 -27.19
N LYS A 9 -33.32 15.84 -26.43
CA LYS A 9 -33.30 15.46 -25.02
C LYS A 9 -32.56 14.16 -24.77
N TYR A 10 -32.75 13.15 -25.64
CA TYR A 10 -32.04 11.88 -25.53
C TYR A 10 -30.53 12.04 -25.73
N LEU A 11 -30.11 12.87 -26.68
CA LEU A 11 -28.71 13.17 -26.90
C LEU A 11 -28.06 13.88 -25.70
N VAL A 12 -28.78 14.85 -25.11
CA VAL A 12 -28.32 15.56 -23.88
C VAL A 12 -28.13 14.56 -22.73
N GLN A 13 -29.11 13.68 -22.51
CA GLN A 13 -29.00 12.64 -21.48
C GLN A 13 -27.84 11.67 -21.76
N LYS A 14 -27.63 11.31 -23.01
CA LYS A 14 -26.53 10.43 -23.42
C LYS A 14 -25.17 11.07 -23.19
N ILE A 15 -25.03 12.37 -23.39
CA ILE A 15 -23.81 13.13 -23.10
C ILE A 15 -23.58 13.16 -21.57
N ALA A 16 -24.59 13.57 -20.80
CA ALA A 16 -24.50 13.65 -19.34
C ALA A 16 -24.20 12.30 -18.68
N ALA A 17 -24.89 11.22 -19.11
CA ALA A 17 -24.59 9.86 -18.67
C ALA A 17 -23.12 9.50 -18.98
N GLY A 18 -22.63 10.08 -20.08
CA GLY A 18 -21.27 9.96 -20.50
C GLY A 18 -20.23 10.59 -19.59
N GLU A 19 -20.53 11.65 -18.97
CA GLU A 19 -19.62 12.35 -18.06
C GLU A 19 -19.61 11.71 -16.67
N SER A 20 -20.73 11.14 -16.22
CA SER A 20 -20.89 10.57 -14.90
C SER A 20 -20.45 9.09 -14.79
N ILE A 21 -20.74 8.27 -15.81
CA ILE A 21 -20.46 6.83 -15.82
C ILE A 21 -19.44 6.50 -16.92
N ASP A 22 -18.20 6.30 -16.51
CA ASP A 22 -17.07 5.97 -17.41
C ASP A 22 -16.67 4.49 -17.38
N ARG A 23 -16.94 3.77 -16.29
CA ARG A 23 -16.52 2.40 -16.04
C ARG A 23 -17.52 1.61 -15.20
N PRO A 24 -17.41 0.26 -15.15
CA PRO A 24 -18.21 -0.57 -14.25
C PRO A 24 -18.10 -0.16 -12.78
N CYS A 25 -16.90 0.21 -12.32
CA CYS A 25 -16.70 0.65 -10.95
C CYS A 25 -17.42 1.96 -10.59
N SER A 26 -17.74 2.82 -11.57
CA SER A 26 -18.57 4.02 -11.36
C SER A 26 -20.02 3.63 -11.10
N ILE A 27 -20.57 2.68 -11.87
CA ILE A 27 -21.91 2.11 -11.63
C ILE A 27 -21.96 1.48 -10.24
N LEU A 28 -20.99 0.64 -9.90
CA LEU A 28 -20.92 -0.01 -8.60
C LEU A 28 -20.92 0.99 -7.45
N ARG A 29 -20.19 2.09 -7.58
CA ARG A 29 -20.12 3.17 -6.56
C ARG A 29 -21.49 3.78 -6.32
N GLU A 30 -22.18 4.21 -7.38
CA GLU A 30 -23.48 4.86 -7.27
C GLU A 30 -24.55 3.92 -6.69
N LEU A 31 -24.52 2.64 -7.07
CA LEU A 31 -25.47 1.67 -6.52
C LEU A 31 -25.19 1.37 -5.04
N LEU A 32 -23.92 1.26 -4.64
CA LEU A 32 -23.54 1.10 -3.23
C LEU A 32 -23.96 2.33 -2.40
N ASP A 33 -23.76 3.53 -2.94
CA ASP A 33 -24.16 4.77 -2.27
C ASP A 33 -25.68 4.81 -2.04
N ASN A 34 -26.47 4.34 -3.01
CA ASN A 34 -27.91 4.24 -2.85
C ASN A 34 -28.31 3.20 -1.80
N SER A 35 -27.66 2.03 -1.78
CA SER A 35 -27.94 1.01 -0.77
C SER A 35 -27.55 1.46 0.64
N ILE A 36 -26.45 2.19 0.80
CA ILE A 36 -26.04 2.77 2.08
C ILE A 36 -27.01 3.87 2.52
N ASP A 37 -27.36 4.80 1.63
CA ASP A 37 -28.30 5.89 1.90
C ASP A 37 -29.72 5.38 2.24
N SER A 38 -30.09 4.16 1.79
CA SER A 38 -31.35 3.52 2.17
C SER A 38 -31.38 2.95 3.59
N GLY A 39 -30.28 3.08 4.34
CA GLY A 39 -30.16 2.54 5.69
C GLY A 39 -29.96 1.02 5.74
N ALA A 40 -29.44 0.42 4.68
CA ALA A 40 -29.19 -1.02 4.65
C ALA A 40 -28.20 -1.46 5.73
N THR A 41 -28.50 -2.57 6.39
CA THR A 41 -27.61 -3.23 7.36
C THR A 41 -26.88 -4.43 6.77
N LYS A 42 -27.30 -4.90 5.60
CA LYS A 42 -26.66 -5.96 4.81
C LYS A 42 -26.69 -5.60 3.33
N ILE A 43 -25.53 -5.72 2.68
CA ILE A 43 -25.38 -5.49 1.24
C ILE A 43 -24.63 -6.67 0.64
N GLU A 44 -25.22 -7.33 -0.36
CA GLU A 44 -24.61 -8.40 -1.13
C GLU A 44 -24.27 -7.89 -2.53
N VAL A 45 -23.04 -8.12 -2.97
CA VAL A 45 -22.53 -7.66 -4.26
C VAL A 45 -22.05 -8.85 -5.08
N PHE A 46 -22.56 -8.95 -6.30
CA PHE A 46 -22.16 -9.96 -7.27
C PHE A 46 -21.60 -9.26 -8.50
N LEU A 47 -20.36 -9.58 -8.85
CA LEU A 47 -19.68 -9.06 -10.03
C LEU A 47 -19.28 -10.22 -10.95
N GLU A 48 -19.62 -10.10 -12.23
CA GLU A 48 -19.16 -11.02 -13.26
C GLU A 48 -18.28 -10.25 -14.25
N GLU A 49 -17.13 -10.83 -14.61
CA GLU A 49 -16.12 -10.23 -15.50
C GLU A 49 -15.72 -8.80 -15.08
N GLY A 50 -15.47 -8.60 -13.77
CA GLY A 50 -15.12 -7.28 -13.27
C GLY A 50 -16.23 -6.24 -13.36
N GLY A 51 -17.48 -6.68 -13.44
CA GLY A 51 -18.66 -5.84 -13.61
C GLY A 51 -18.96 -5.51 -15.08
N ILE A 52 -18.17 -5.96 -16.05
CA ILE A 52 -18.43 -5.74 -17.49
C ILE A 52 -19.68 -6.50 -17.92
N HIS A 53 -19.80 -7.75 -17.48
CA HIS A 53 -20.95 -8.59 -17.84
C HIS A 53 -22.15 -8.30 -16.96
N LYS A 54 -21.94 -8.27 -15.61
CA LYS A 54 -23.02 -8.08 -14.66
C LYS A 54 -22.54 -7.43 -13.37
N ILE A 55 -23.37 -6.52 -12.84
CA ILE A 55 -23.31 -5.99 -11.49
C ILE A 55 -24.68 -6.22 -10.86
N LEU A 56 -24.75 -7.02 -9.78
CA LEU A 56 -25.96 -7.25 -9.01
C LEU A 56 -25.70 -6.83 -7.57
N ILE A 57 -26.58 -5.97 -7.05
CA ILE A 57 -26.57 -5.54 -5.65
C ILE A 57 -27.90 -5.89 -5.02
N ILE A 58 -27.85 -6.48 -3.84
CA ILE A 58 -28.99 -6.82 -3.00
C ILE A 58 -28.78 -6.15 -1.66
N ASP A 59 -29.73 -5.32 -1.26
CA ASP A 59 -29.74 -4.67 0.04
C ASP A 59 -31.05 -4.91 0.80
N ASN A 60 -30.99 -4.78 2.11
CA ASN A 60 -32.13 -4.87 3.01
C ASN A 60 -32.56 -3.50 3.56
N GLY A 61 -32.33 -2.43 2.80
CA GLY A 61 -32.69 -1.07 3.17
C GLY A 61 -34.19 -0.78 3.12
N SER A 62 -34.57 0.49 3.21
CA SER A 62 -35.94 0.96 3.24
C SER A 62 -36.77 0.63 1.98
N GLY A 63 -36.10 0.26 0.89
CA GLY A 63 -36.74 0.00 -0.39
C GLY A 63 -37.23 1.25 -1.12
N ILE A 64 -37.88 1.03 -2.26
CA ILE A 64 -38.47 2.06 -3.13
C ILE A 64 -39.95 1.79 -3.26
N SER A 65 -40.82 2.81 -3.09
CA SER A 65 -42.24 2.67 -3.24
C SER A 65 -42.62 2.29 -4.68
N LYS A 66 -43.80 1.69 -4.85
CA LYS A 66 -44.32 1.34 -6.17
C LYS A 66 -44.40 2.54 -7.10
N GLU A 67 -44.79 3.69 -6.57
CA GLU A 67 -44.96 4.96 -7.28
C GLU A 67 -43.58 5.49 -7.69
N ASP A 68 -42.62 5.56 -6.76
CA ASP A 68 -41.27 6.05 -6.99
C ASP A 68 -40.50 5.13 -7.93
N LEU A 69 -40.70 3.81 -7.85
CA LEU A 69 -40.07 2.84 -8.72
C LEU A 69 -40.38 3.06 -10.21
N LYS A 70 -41.56 3.64 -10.52
CA LYS A 70 -41.96 3.96 -11.89
C LYS A 70 -41.15 5.13 -12.51
N ILE A 71 -40.57 6.00 -11.67
CA ILE A 71 -39.92 7.24 -12.06
C ILE A 71 -38.45 7.31 -11.65
N CYS A 72 -37.94 6.45 -10.76
CA CYS A 72 -36.60 6.51 -10.19
C CYS A 72 -35.45 6.51 -11.21
N TYR A 73 -35.68 6.03 -12.43
CA TYR A 73 -34.72 6.00 -13.53
C TYR A 73 -34.79 7.24 -14.45
N LEU A 74 -35.71 8.16 -14.20
CA LEU A 74 -35.81 9.41 -14.94
C LEU A 74 -34.79 10.43 -14.42
N PRO A 75 -34.26 11.32 -15.27
CA PRO A 75 -33.34 12.34 -14.83
C PRO A 75 -34.02 13.34 -13.88
N HIS A 76 -33.22 13.88 -12.95
CA HIS A 76 -33.65 14.88 -11.96
C HIS A 76 -34.74 14.38 -11.00
N THR A 77 -34.80 13.05 -10.78
CA THR A 77 -35.69 12.46 -9.77
C THR A 77 -34.87 12.03 -8.55
N THR A 78 -35.18 12.57 -7.39
CA THR A 78 -34.51 12.24 -6.13
C THR A 78 -35.46 12.40 -4.95
N SER A 79 -35.29 11.56 -3.94
CA SER A 79 -35.94 11.68 -2.64
C SER A 79 -35.07 12.35 -1.58
N LYS A 80 -33.83 12.74 -1.97
CA LYS A 80 -32.78 13.11 -1.01
C LYS A 80 -32.64 14.62 -0.79
N ILE A 81 -33.10 15.43 -1.73
CA ILE A 81 -33.13 16.91 -1.63
C ILE A 81 -34.47 17.43 -2.15
N SER A 82 -34.98 18.46 -1.50
CA SER A 82 -36.25 19.11 -1.89
C SER A 82 -36.12 20.65 -1.95
N SER A 83 -35.06 21.19 -1.33
CA SER A 83 -34.83 22.63 -1.23
C SER A 83 -33.39 23.02 -1.51
N GLU A 84 -33.14 24.32 -1.73
CA GLU A 84 -31.79 24.86 -1.87
C GLU A 84 -31.01 24.78 -0.55
N GLU A 85 -31.68 24.77 0.60
CA GLU A 85 -31.04 24.60 1.91
C GLU A 85 -30.46 23.19 2.08
N ASP A 86 -31.14 22.16 1.53
CA ASP A 86 -30.65 20.79 1.55
C ASP A 86 -29.32 20.64 0.78
N LEU A 87 -29.09 21.49 -0.26
CA LEU A 87 -27.83 21.51 -0.99
C LEU A 87 -26.65 22.03 -0.17
N ARG A 88 -26.92 22.81 0.88
CA ARG A 88 -25.88 23.32 1.81
C ARG A 88 -25.55 22.32 2.92
N LYS A 89 -26.47 21.41 3.21
CA LYS A 89 -26.33 20.41 4.30
C LYS A 89 -26.43 18.99 3.76
N ILE A 90 -25.59 18.66 2.75
CA ILE A 90 -25.62 17.33 2.12
C ILE A 90 -25.09 16.28 3.08
N GLU A 91 -25.98 15.51 3.69
CA GLU A 91 -25.64 14.35 4.55
C GLU A 91 -25.58 13.04 3.77
N THR A 92 -26.31 12.92 2.66
CA THR A 92 -26.38 11.72 1.84
C THR A 92 -25.19 11.61 0.88
N LEU A 93 -24.79 10.39 0.53
CA LEU A 93 -23.69 10.13 -0.42
C LEU A 93 -24.08 10.53 -1.85
N GLY A 94 -25.34 10.29 -2.27
CA GLY A 94 -25.91 10.71 -3.55
C GLY A 94 -27.02 11.75 -3.37
N PHE A 95 -27.15 12.74 -4.27
CA PHE A 95 -28.18 13.78 -4.18
C PHE A 95 -28.68 14.32 -5.54
N ARG A 96 -27.93 14.12 -6.63
CA ARG A 96 -28.20 14.80 -7.93
C ARG A 96 -29.40 14.25 -8.70
N GLY A 97 -29.94 13.07 -8.35
CA GLY A 97 -31.05 12.45 -9.08
C GLY A 97 -30.68 12.01 -10.51
N GLU A 98 -29.39 11.81 -10.80
CA GLU A 98 -28.89 11.49 -12.14
C GLU A 98 -28.22 10.10 -12.23
N ALA A 99 -27.92 9.45 -11.10
CA ALA A 99 -27.17 8.21 -11.08
C ALA A 99 -27.91 7.07 -11.78
N LEU A 100 -29.15 6.76 -11.35
CA LEU A 100 -29.94 5.68 -11.95
C LEU A 100 -30.30 5.97 -13.40
N SER A 101 -30.60 7.23 -13.76
CA SER A 101 -30.89 7.62 -15.15
C SER A 101 -29.66 7.43 -16.04
N SER A 102 -28.49 7.81 -15.57
CA SER A 102 -27.22 7.60 -16.30
C SER A 102 -26.90 6.11 -16.48
N ILE A 103 -27.10 5.29 -15.45
CA ILE A 103 -26.92 3.83 -15.52
C ILE A 103 -27.93 3.22 -16.51
N ALA A 104 -29.20 3.63 -16.45
CA ALA A 104 -30.26 3.14 -17.33
C ALA A 104 -30.00 3.43 -18.81
N ILE A 105 -29.36 4.57 -19.12
CA ILE A 105 -28.99 4.94 -20.49
C ILE A 105 -27.78 4.12 -20.99
N CYS A 106 -26.81 3.82 -20.08
CA CYS A 106 -25.57 3.12 -20.43
C CYS A 106 -25.68 1.59 -20.43
N SER A 107 -26.77 1.02 -19.93
CA SER A 107 -26.91 -0.42 -19.68
C SER A 107 -28.36 -0.89 -19.72
N ASN A 108 -28.55 -2.18 -19.53
CA ASN A 108 -29.85 -2.74 -19.17
C ASN A 108 -29.90 -2.85 -17.64
N ILE A 109 -30.94 -2.29 -17.02
CA ILE A 109 -31.12 -2.31 -15.57
C ILE A 109 -32.48 -2.93 -15.20
N SER A 110 -32.48 -3.77 -14.18
CA SER A 110 -33.69 -4.31 -13.56
C SER A 110 -33.63 -3.98 -12.07
N ILE A 111 -34.68 -3.34 -11.57
CA ILE A 111 -34.80 -2.96 -10.16
C ILE A 111 -36.03 -3.63 -9.59
N THR A 112 -35.85 -4.46 -8.57
CA THR A 112 -36.96 -5.06 -7.78
C THR A 112 -36.88 -4.48 -6.39
N SER A 113 -37.98 -3.93 -5.88
CA SER A 113 -37.98 -3.29 -4.57
C SER A 113 -39.34 -3.39 -3.85
N SER A 114 -39.26 -3.27 -2.54
CA SER A 114 -40.40 -3.23 -1.63
C SER A 114 -40.10 -2.38 -0.40
N THR A 115 -41.03 -1.59 0.04
CA THR A 115 -40.96 -0.81 1.28
C THR A 115 -41.57 -1.51 2.49
N THR A 116 -42.51 -2.46 2.26
CA THR A 116 -43.28 -3.11 3.31
C THR A 116 -42.91 -4.57 3.55
N GLY A 117 -42.13 -5.18 2.65
CA GLY A 117 -41.86 -6.61 2.67
C GLY A 117 -43.02 -7.52 2.25
N ASN A 118 -44.23 -6.96 2.03
CA ASN A 118 -45.41 -7.72 1.67
C ASN A 118 -45.65 -7.83 0.16
N GLU A 119 -45.31 -6.76 -0.56
CA GLU A 119 -45.45 -6.69 -2.01
C GLU A 119 -44.18 -6.11 -2.63
N SER A 120 -43.69 -6.74 -3.68
CA SER A 120 -42.58 -6.25 -4.47
C SER A 120 -42.97 -5.95 -5.90
N TYR A 121 -42.35 -4.96 -6.47
CA TYR A 121 -42.49 -4.62 -7.88
C TYR A 121 -41.12 -4.58 -8.56
N GLN A 122 -41.12 -5.02 -9.82
CA GLN A 122 -39.94 -4.97 -10.67
C GLN A 122 -40.18 -4.04 -11.84
N ILE A 123 -39.17 -3.20 -12.11
CA ILE A 123 -39.07 -2.42 -13.34
C ILE A 123 -37.88 -2.89 -14.15
N GLU A 124 -38.04 -3.03 -15.47
CA GLU A 124 -36.98 -3.35 -16.41
C GLU A 124 -36.83 -2.19 -17.40
N ILE A 125 -35.62 -1.68 -17.54
CA ILE A 125 -35.27 -0.54 -18.38
C ILE A 125 -34.14 -0.96 -19.31
N GLU A 126 -34.29 -0.68 -20.59
CA GLU A 126 -33.28 -0.90 -21.61
C GLU A 126 -33.02 0.40 -22.38
N ASN A 127 -31.76 0.85 -22.42
CA ASN A 127 -31.39 2.09 -23.10
C ASN A 127 -32.19 3.32 -22.62
N GLY A 128 -32.49 3.41 -21.33
CA GLY A 128 -33.29 4.49 -20.75
C GLY A 128 -34.79 4.37 -20.96
N ILE A 129 -35.28 3.32 -21.63
CA ILE A 129 -36.70 3.10 -21.96
C ILE A 129 -37.26 1.98 -21.09
N LYS A 130 -38.34 2.27 -20.37
CA LYS A 130 -39.09 1.25 -19.59
C LYS A 130 -39.67 0.19 -20.52
N LYS A 131 -39.33 -1.08 -20.26
CA LYS A 131 -39.81 -2.25 -20.99
C LYS A 131 -40.92 -2.97 -20.26
N CYS A 132 -40.75 -3.17 -18.96
CA CYS A 132 -41.69 -3.96 -18.16
C CYS A 132 -41.87 -3.35 -16.77
N PHE A 133 -43.07 -3.50 -16.22
CA PHE A 133 -43.36 -3.23 -14.81
C PHE A 133 -44.31 -4.30 -14.32
N LYS A 134 -43.89 -5.12 -13.38
CA LYS A 134 -44.64 -6.29 -12.93
C LYS A 134 -44.51 -6.50 -11.41
N LYS A 135 -45.53 -7.15 -10.83
CA LYS A 135 -45.49 -7.60 -9.44
C LYS A 135 -44.54 -8.80 -9.33
N GLN A 136 -43.80 -8.87 -8.25
CA GLN A 136 -42.85 -9.94 -7.94
C GLN A 136 -43.12 -10.54 -6.56
N PRO A 137 -42.58 -11.72 -6.24
CA PRO A 137 -42.57 -12.26 -4.89
C PRO A 137 -42.04 -11.24 -3.89
N ALA A 138 -42.54 -11.29 -2.67
CA ALA A 138 -42.19 -10.38 -1.60
C ALA A 138 -40.66 -10.48 -1.29
N ILE A 139 -40.01 -9.32 -1.20
CA ILE A 139 -38.63 -9.16 -0.76
C ILE A 139 -38.54 -8.03 0.27
N ASN A 140 -37.48 -8.00 1.06
CA ASN A 140 -37.13 -6.86 1.91
C ASN A 140 -36.01 -6.06 1.24
N GLY A 141 -36.20 -4.74 1.08
CA GLY A 141 -35.19 -3.85 0.50
C GLY A 141 -35.19 -3.81 -1.03
N THR A 142 -34.01 -3.78 -1.64
CA THR A 142 -33.89 -3.57 -3.09
C THR A 142 -32.90 -4.54 -3.73
N ILE A 143 -33.22 -5.01 -4.93
CA ILE A 143 -32.35 -5.79 -5.82
C ILE A 143 -32.15 -4.99 -7.09
N VAL A 144 -30.91 -4.60 -7.38
CA VAL A 144 -30.53 -3.91 -8.61
C VAL A 144 -29.61 -4.79 -9.44
N ASN A 145 -30.05 -5.14 -10.64
CA ASN A 145 -29.26 -5.94 -11.58
C ASN A 145 -28.95 -5.13 -12.84
N VAL A 146 -27.68 -4.93 -13.13
CA VAL A 146 -27.18 -4.18 -14.28
C VAL A 146 -26.41 -5.12 -15.19
N THR A 147 -26.79 -5.13 -16.47
CA THR A 147 -26.19 -5.99 -17.51
C THR A 147 -25.97 -5.21 -18.80
N LYS A 148 -25.24 -5.80 -19.76
CA LYS A 148 -24.96 -5.20 -21.07
C LYS A 148 -24.39 -3.78 -20.97
N ILE A 149 -23.46 -3.57 -20.05
CA ILE A 149 -22.85 -2.26 -19.80
C ILE A 149 -22.15 -1.75 -21.06
N PHE A 150 -22.43 -0.49 -21.44
CA PHE A 150 -21.92 0.21 -22.61
C PHE A 150 -22.21 -0.47 -23.98
N HIS A 151 -23.22 -1.35 -24.09
CA HIS A 151 -23.54 -2.00 -25.36
C HIS A 151 -23.94 -0.99 -26.45
N ASN A 152 -24.58 0.13 -26.08
CA ASN A 152 -24.98 1.25 -26.93
C ASN A 152 -23.98 2.41 -26.97
N PHE A 153 -22.76 2.24 -26.37
CA PHE A 153 -21.64 3.18 -26.37
C PHE A 153 -20.36 2.52 -26.90
N PRO A 154 -20.24 2.24 -28.22
CA PRO A 154 -19.14 1.47 -28.77
C PRO A 154 -17.76 2.03 -28.45
N ALA A 155 -17.61 3.37 -28.44
CA ALA A 155 -16.36 4.03 -28.08
C ALA A 155 -15.95 3.68 -26.64
N ARG A 156 -16.86 3.79 -25.66
CA ARG A 156 -16.56 3.45 -24.26
C ARG A 156 -16.26 2.00 -24.06
N LYS A 157 -17.03 1.11 -24.72
CA LYS A 157 -16.78 -0.32 -24.64
C LYS A 157 -15.36 -0.66 -25.08
N ARG A 158 -14.80 0.05 -26.05
CA ARG A 158 -13.39 -0.12 -26.51
C ARG A 158 -12.36 0.38 -25.49
N PHE A 159 -12.72 1.34 -24.64
CA PHE A 159 -11.82 1.88 -23.60
C PHE A 159 -11.86 1.08 -22.28
N LEU A 160 -12.74 0.10 -22.15
CA LEU A 160 -12.70 -0.82 -21.01
C LEU A 160 -11.38 -1.58 -21.03
N LYS A 161 -10.82 -1.75 -19.85
CA LYS A 161 -9.62 -2.58 -19.64
C LYS A 161 -10.01 -4.05 -19.61
N GLN A 162 -8.99 -4.91 -19.55
CA GLN A 162 -9.21 -6.35 -19.35
C GLN A 162 -9.87 -6.62 -18.00
N GLU A 163 -10.63 -7.72 -17.90
CA GLU A 163 -11.38 -8.12 -16.70
C GLU A 163 -10.59 -8.00 -15.38
N PRO A 164 -9.32 -8.46 -15.26
CA PRO A 164 -8.60 -8.36 -14.00
C PRO A 164 -8.39 -6.91 -13.52
N ILE A 165 -8.25 -5.97 -14.47
CA ILE A 165 -8.05 -4.55 -14.17
C ILE A 165 -9.37 -3.91 -13.73
N GLU A 166 -10.48 -4.18 -14.43
CA GLU A 166 -11.81 -3.68 -14.04
C GLU A 166 -12.24 -4.29 -12.70
N THR A 167 -11.97 -5.59 -12.47
CA THR A 167 -12.18 -6.24 -11.17
C THR A 167 -11.43 -5.53 -10.06
N LYS A 168 -10.15 -5.20 -10.28
CA LYS A 168 -9.33 -4.46 -9.29
C LYS A 168 -9.90 -3.08 -8.98
N MET A 169 -10.43 -2.38 -9.99
CA MET A 169 -11.07 -1.07 -9.80
C MET A 169 -12.37 -1.20 -8.99
N CYS A 170 -13.19 -2.20 -9.29
CA CYS A 170 -14.41 -2.50 -8.53
C CYS A 170 -14.10 -2.88 -7.07
N LEU A 171 -13.09 -3.75 -6.85
CA LEU A 171 -12.65 -4.11 -5.51
C LEU A 171 -12.14 -2.92 -4.71
N LYS A 172 -11.48 -1.94 -5.35
CA LYS A 172 -11.07 -0.69 -4.69
C LYS A 172 -12.28 0.11 -4.21
N VAL A 173 -13.34 0.23 -5.02
CA VAL A 173 -14.58 0.91 -4.63
C VAL A 173 -15.26 0.18 -3.47
N LEU A 174 -15.34 -1.15 -3.53
CA LEU A 174 -15.87 -1.97 -2.44
C LEU A 174 -15.08 -1.76 -1.15
N GLU A 175 -13.75 -1.80 -1.21
CA GLU A 175 -12.88 -1.57 -0.07
C GLU A 175 -13.13 -0.20 0.56
N GLU A 176 -13.26 0.86 -0.26
CA GLU A 176 -13.57 2.22 0.20
C GLU A 176 -14.91 2.27 0.96
N LYS A 177 -15.95 1.57 0.49
CA LYS A 177 -17.26 1.54 1.15
C LYS A 177 -17.29 0.65 2.39
N ILE A 178 -16.66 -0.50 2.33
CA ILE A 178 -16.54 -1.45 3.45
C ILE A 178 -15.85 -0.80 4.64
N ILE A 179 -14.77 -0.05 4.40
CA ILE A 179 -13.98 0.57 5.47
C ILE A 179 -14.71 1.74 6.12
N THR A 180 -15.48 2.51 5.35
CA THR A 180 -16.20 3.69 5.85
C THR A 180 -17.54 3.36 6.49
N HIS A 181 -18.04 2.13 6.34
CA HIS A 181 -19.32 1.67 6.91
C HIS A 181 -19.14 0.34 7.67
N PRO A 182 -18.40 0.35 8.79
CA PRO A 182 -18.14 -0.86 9.56
C PRO A 182 -19.40 -1.44 10.23
N GLU A 183 -20.49 -0.66 10.32
CA GLU A 183 -21.80 -1.05 10.82
C GLU A 183 -22.60 -1.93 9.86
N ILE A 184 -22.18 -2.03 8.58
CA ILE A 184 -22.87 -2.79 7.54
C ILE A 184 -22.18 -4.14 7.31
N ASN A 185 -22.98 -5.20 7.16
CA ASN A 185 -22.50 -6.50 6.70
C ASN A 185 -22.37 -6.48 5.18
N PHE A 186 -21.17 -6.78 4.66
CA PHE A 186 -20.92 -6.88 3.22
C PHE A 186 -20.60 -8.31 2.82
N GLU A 187 -21.27 -8.80 1.78
CA GLU A 187 -20.97 -10.07 1.13
C GLU A 187 -20.54 -9.83 -0.31
N ILE A 188 -19.35 -10.31 -0.70
CA ILE A 188 -18.77 -10.06 -2.00
C ILE A 188 -18.62 -11.38 -2.76
N ASN A 189 -19.29 -11.47 -3.89
CA ASN A 189 -19.24 -12.60 -4.80
C ASN A 189 -18.63 -12.18 -6.14
N LEU A 190 -17.58 -12.87 -6.58
CA LEU A 190 -16.90 -12.64 -7.86
C LEU A 190 -17.02 -13.88 -8.74
N ASN A 191 -17.54 -13.71 -9.96
CA ASN A 191 -17.69 -14.80 -10.93
C ASN A 191 -18.37 -16.02 -10.30
N GLN A 192 -19.51 -15.79 -9.60
CA GLN A 192 -20.34 -16.79 -8.91
C GLN A 192 -19.64 -17.53 -7.75
N LYS A 193 -18.49 -17.03 -7.29
CA LYS A 193 -17.79 -17.57 -6.12
C LYS A 193 -17.75 -16.52 -5.01
N LEU A 194 -18.09 -16.95 -3.80
CA LEU A 194 -17.94 -16.12 -2.61
C LEU A 194 -16.48 -15.74 -2.43
N ARG A 195 -16.20 -14.45 -2.39
CA ARG A 195 -14.86 -13.90 -2.18
C ARG A 195 -14.58 -13.65 -0.71
N LYS A 196 -15.45 -12.91 -0.05
CA LYS A 196 -15.29 -12.51 1.34
C LYS A 196 -16.61 -11.99 1.94
N ILE A 197 -16.75 -12.20 3.25
CA ILE A 197 -17.81 -11.61 4.07
C ILE A 197 -17.16 -10.70 5.10
N TYR A 198 -17.74 -9.52 5.31
CA TYR A 198 -17.39 -8.59 6.38
C TYR A 198 -18.62 -8.41 7.25
N PHE A 199 -18.55 -8.85 8.50
CA PHE A 199 -19.62 -8.66 9.47
C PHE A 199 -19.57 -7.25 10.08
N LYS A 200 -20.70 -6.79 10.64
CA LYS A 200 -20.73 -5.58 11.47
C LYS A 200 -19.70 -5.68 12.59
N GLU A 201 -18.86 -4.67 12.71
CA GLU A 201 -17.75 -4.63 13.67
C GLU A 201 -17.37 -3.18 13.99
N SER A 202 -16.40 -2.97 14.89
CA SER A 202 -15.87 -1.64 15.16
C SER A 202 -15.00 -1.14 13.99
N LEU A 203 -14.82 0.19 13.85
CA LEU A 203 -13.94 0.75 12.83
C LEU A 203 -12.49 0.23 12.97
N ILE A 204 -12.03 0.02 14.21
CA ILE A 204 -10.69 -0.51 14.49
C ILE A 204 -10.54 -1.93 13.92
N ASP A 205 -11.50 -2.79 14.20
CA ASP A 205 -11.47 -4.18 13.71
C ASP A 205 -11.62 -4.21 12.19
N ARG A 206 -12.48 -3.34 11.62
CA ARG A 206 -12.67 -3.22 10.18
C ARG A 206 -11.38 -2.80 9.47
N VAL A 207 -10.66 -1.79 9.98
CA VAL A 207 -9.36 -1.38 9.45
C VAL A 207 -8.35 -2.52 9.53
N GLN A 208 -8.32 -3.24 10.66
CA GLN A 208 -7.43 -4.38 10.83
C GLN A 208 -7.77 -5.54 9.87
N ASN A 209 -9.06 -5.86 9.69
CA ASN A 209 -9.51 -6.93 8.81
C ASN A 209 -9.28 -6.64 7.31
N VAL A 210 -9.35 -5.37 6.93
CA VAL A 210 -9.13 -4.95 5.53
C VAL A 210 -7.65 -4.76 5.22
N TYR A 211 -6.91 -4.11 6.12
CA TYR A 211 -5.55 -3.64 5.85
C TYR A 211 -4.45 -4.32 6.69
N GLY A 212 -4.80 -5.20 7.64
CA GLY A 212 -3.82 -5.85 8.52
C GLY A 212 -2.70 -6.59 7.77
N ASN A 213 -3.01 -7.18 6.63
CA ASN A 213 -2.01 -7.87 5.79
C ASN A 213 -0.88 -6.94 5.29
N VAL A 214 -1.13 -5.62 5.19
CA VAL A 214 -0.13 -4.64 4.73
C VAL A 214 0.99 -4.45 5.74
N ILE A 215 0.69 -4.73 7.02
CA ILE A 215 1.60 -4.66 8.17
C ILE A 215 1.84 -6.05 8.78
N GLU A 216 1.80 -7.10 7.95
CA GLU A 216 2.11 -8.49 8.34
C GLU A 216 1.33 -8.95 9.57
N ASN A 217 0.03 -8.57 9.64
CA ASN A 217 -0.89 -8.83 10.75
C ASN A 217 -0.50 -8.19 12.10
N ASN A 218 0.46 -7.27 12.12
CA ASN A 218 0.66 -6.41 13.28
C ASN A 218 -0.58 -5.52 13.49
N LYS A 219 -0.73 -4.99 14.71
CA LYS A 219 -1.86 -4.12 15.04
C LYS A 219 -1.56 -2.67 14.69
N PHE A 220 -2.52 -1.99 14.08
CA PHE A 220 -2.48 -0.53 13.95
C PHE A 220 -2.55 0.13 15.33
N LYS A 221 -1.73 1.16 15.51
CA LYS A 221 -1.88 2.07 16.63
C LYS A 221 -2.95 3.10 16.29
N VAL A 222 -3.84 3.37 17.22
CA VAL A 222 -4.97 4.27 16.98
C VAL A 222 -4.77 5.56 17.77
N LEU A 223 -4.83 6.68 17.07
CA LEU A 223 -4.84 8.01 17.65
C LEU A 223 -6.21 8.63 17.40
N LYS A 224 -6.92 8.97 18.49
CA LYS A 224 -8.21 9.68 18.42
C LYS A 224 -8.03 11.07 19.02
N LYS A 225 -8.51 12.08 18.32
CA LYS A 225 -8.54 13.47 18.77
C LYS A 225 -9.83 14.14 18.37
N GLU A 226 -10.34 14.97 19.24
CA GLU A 226 -11.48 15.82 19.01
C GLU A 226 -11.07 17.26 19.29
N HIS A 227 -11.39 18.15 18.39
CA HIS A 227 -11.11 19.58 18.50
C HIS A 227 -12.28 20.35 17.90
N GLU A 228 -13.07 21.02 18.73
CA GLU A 228 -14.28 21.75 18.32
C GLU A 228 -15.20 20.89 17.42
N ASN A 229 -15.27 21.25 16.13
CA ASN A 229 -16.14 20.61 15.14
C ASN A 229 -15.40 19.55 14.28
N ILE A 230 -14.20 19.11 14.70
CA ILE A 230 -13.36 18.16 13.96
C ILE A 230 -13.05 16.96 14.85
N LYS A 231 -13.43 15.76 14.38
CA LYS A 231 -12.97 14.50 14.97
C LYS A 231 -11.96 13.86 14.06
N ILE A 232 -10.84 13.43 14.63
CA ILE A 232 -9.73 12.79 13.92
C ILE A 232 -9.54 11.38 14.49
N GLU A 233 -9.61 10.37 13.63
CA GLU A 233 -9.15 9.02 13.94
C GLU A 233 -8.05 8.64 12.96
N LEU A 234 -6.86 8.36 13.47
CA LEU A 234 -5.68 7.95 12.71
C LEU A 234 -5.31 6.51 13.07
N PHE A 235 -5.19 5.68 12.05
CA PHE A 235 -4.67 4.33 12.16
C PHE A 235 -3.24 4.33 11.62
N LEU A 236 -2.28 4.20 12.52
CA LEU A 236 -0.86 4.34 12.26
C LEU A 236 -0.20 2.96 12.29
N ALA A 237 0.49 2.58 11.24
CA ALA A 237 1.33 1.40 11.29
C ALA A 237 2.51 1.63 12.27
N PRO A 238 3.07 0.56 12.86
CA PRO A 238 4.33 0.65 13.59
C PRO A 238 5.43 1.29 12.73
N SER A 239 6.35 2.02 13.35
CA SER A 239 7.38 2.83 12.65
C SER A 239 8.31 2.04 11.73
N ASN A 240 8.46 0.74 11.96
CA ASN A 240 9.23 -0.16 11.10
C ASN A 240 8.53 -0.52 9.78
N PHE A 241 7.22 -0.20 9.64
CA PHE A 241 6.46 -0.43 8.41
C PHE A 241 6.35 0.86 7.61
N SER A 242 7.06 0.92 6.49
CA SER A 242 6.97 2.00 5.51
C SER A 242 7.00 1.44 4.09
N LYS A 243 6.50 2.18 3.12
CA LYS A 243 6.46 1.77 1.71
C LYS A 243 7.02 2.87 0.81
N LYS A 244 7.57 2.51 -0.35
CA LYS A 244 8.05 3.49 -1.35
C LYS A 244 6.94 4.23 -2.09
N SER A 245 5.70 3.87 -1.87
CA SER A 245 4.54 4.43 -2.57
C SER A 245 3.52 4.99 -1.58
N LYS A 246 2.98 6.17 -1.89
CA LYS A 246 1.92 6.83 -1.12
C LYS A 246 0.56 6.10 -1.13
N ARG A 247 0.42 4.99 -1.88
CA ARG A 247 -0.85 4.26 -2.04
C ARG A 247 -1.45 3.72 -0.73
N HIS A 248 -0.64 3.59 0.32
CA HIS A 248 -1.07 3.12 1.63
C HIS A 248 -1.36 4.26 2.62
N ILE A 249 -1.33 5.50 2.15
CA ILE A 249 -1.92 6.64 2.85
C ILE A 249 -3.30 6.83 2.24
N LYS A 250 -4.35 6.68 3.06
CA LYS A 250 -5.73 6.90 2.63
C LYS A 250 -6.41 7.87 3.58
N THR A 251 -7.21 8.74 3.01
CA THR A 251 -7.90 9.78 3.76
C THR A 251 -9.39 9.72 3.47
N PHE A 252 -10.18 9.79 4.53
CA PHE A 252 -11.63 9.75 4.49
C PHE A 252 -12.17 10.97 5.24
N VAL A 253 -13.04 11.72 4.61
CA VAL A 253 -13.70 12.89 5.20
C VAL A 253 -15.21 12.67 5.14
N ASN A 254 -15.88 12.69 6.29
CA ASN A 254 -17.30 12.40 6.42
C ASN A 254 -17.69 11.13 5.63
N ARG A 255 -16.94 10.04 5.88
CA ARG A 255 -17.11 8.72 5.24
C ARG A 255 -16.87 8.67 3.72
N ARG A 256 -16.31 9.75 3.13
CA ARG A 256 -15.96 9.81 1.70
C ARG A 256 -14.46 9.66 1.51
N PRO A 257 -14.00 8.80 0.59
CA PRO A 257 -12.59 8.73 0.24
C PRO A 257 -12.17 10.00 -0.50
N ILE A 258 -11.17 10.70 0.04
CA ILE A 258 -10.65 11.96 -0.50
C ILE A 258 -9.19 11.75 -0.90
N ASP A 259 -8.85 12.16 -2.12
CA ASP A 259 -7.49 12.11 -2.65
C ASP A 259 -6.94 13.53 -2.77
N GLN A 260 -6.62 14.15 -1.63
CA GLN A 260 -6.14 15.52 -1.55
C GLN A 260 -4.68 15.57 -1.12
N LYS A 261 -3.88 16.27 -1.92
CA LYS A 261 -2.43 16.36 -1.75
C LYS A 261 -2.03 16.90 -0.38
N ASP A 262 -2.72 17.93 0.10
CA ASP A 262 -2.42 18.59 1.37
C ASP A 262 -2.59 17.64 2.58
N LEU A 263 -3.62 16.79 2.58
CA LEU A 263 -3.83 15.79 3.63
C LEU A 263 -2.72 14.72 3.61
N LEU A 264 -2.33 14.29 2.42
CA LEU A 264 -1.21 13.34 2.25
C LEU A 264 0.11 13.95 2.72
N GLU A 265 0.34 15.24 2.45
CA GLU A 265 1.52 15.98 2.90
C GLU A 265 1.50 16.18 4.42
N ALA A 266 0.37 16.52 5.03
CA ALA A 266 0.23 16.64 6.48
C ALA A 266 0.60 15.33 7.21
N ILE A 267 0.08 14.19 6.71
CA ILE A 267 0.41 12.86 7.24
C ILE A 267 1.90 12.56 7.07
N THR A 268 2.45 12.83 5.88
CA THR A 268 3.87 12.57 5.59
C THR A 268 4.78 13.43 6.47
N ASN A 269 4.42 14.70 6.66
CA ASN A 269 5.15 15.63 7.52
C ASN A 269 5.14 15.19 8.99
N GLY A 270 3.98 14.73 9.50
CA GLY A 270 3.87 14.18 10.84
C GLY A 270 4.74 12.93 11.09
N HIS A 271 5.09 12.19 10.04
CA HIS A 271 5.98 11.03 10.14
C HIS A 271 7.45 11.33 9.78
N SER A 272 7.79 12.57 9.44
CA SER A 272 9.12 12.93 8.90
C SER A 272 10.29 12.62 9.82
N ARG A 273 10.07 12.58 11.15
CA ARG A 273 11.09 12.27 12.15
C ARG A 273 11.39 10.78 12.31
N ILE A 274 10.46 9.91 11.89
CA ILE A 274 10.55 8.46 12.13
C ILE A 274 10.67 7.63 10.88
N ILE A 275 10.28 8.18 9.72
CA ILE A 275 10.36 7.49 8.44
C ILE A 275 11.46 8.11 7.60
N SER A 276 12.35 7.27 7.07
CA SER A 276 13.46 7.71 6.23
C SER A 276 12.98 8.43 4.95
N PRO A 277 13.70 9.43 4.47
CA PRO A 277 13.40 10.12 3.22
C PRO A 277 13.22 9.14 2.06
N GLY A 278 12.17 9.37 1.24
CA GLY A 278 11.83 8.50 0.09
C GLY A 278 10.90 7.34 0.42
N ASN A 279 10.59 7.10 1.70
CA ASN A 279 9.56 6.18 2.15
C ASN A 279 8.33 6.94 2.66
N PHE A 280 7.19 6.25 2.64
CA PHE A 280 5.91 6.79 3.05
C PHE A 280 5.27 5.92 4.12
N PRO A 281 4.55 6.51 5.09
CA PRO A 281 3.85 5.76 6.12
C PRO A 281 2.72 4.92 5.54
N ILE A 282 2.34 3.89 6.29
CA ILE A 282 1.05 3.22 6.13
C ILE A 282 0.13 3.85 7.17
N CYS A 283 -0.81 4.66 6.69
CA CYS A 283 -1.66 5.47 7.56
C CYS A 283 -3.06 5.64 6.95
N TYR A 284 -4.08 5.49 7.78
CA TYR A 284 -5.47 5.70 7.39
C TYR A 284 -6.07 6.78 8.28
N LEU A 285 -6.46 7.90 7.66
CA LEU A 285 -7.03 9.07 8.32
C LEU A 285 -8.53 9.12 8.11
N PHE A 286 -9.29 9.17 9.18
CA PHE A 286 -10.73 9.42 9.17
C PHE A 286 -11.00 10.76 9.85
N LEU A 287 -11.66 11.65 9.12
CA LEU A 287 -12.05 12.98 9.57
C LEU A 287 -13.58 13.06 9.57
N GLU A 288 -14.15 13.46 10.70
CA GLU A 288 -15.52 13.93 10.78
C GLU A 288 -15.49 15.43 11.04
N ILE A 289 -16.05 16.21 10.11
CA ILE A 289 -16.03 17.67 10.13
C ILE A 289 -17.46 18.14 9.87
N ASN A 290 -17.92 19.14 10.63
CA ASN A 290 -19.23 19.74 10.40
C ASN A 290 -19.34 20.20 8.93
N PRO A 291 -20.41 19.82 8.19
CA PRO A 291 -20.61 20.17 6.79
C PRO A 291 -20.48 21.66 6.46
N GLU A 292 -20.73 22.56 7.40
CA GLU A 292 -20.58 24.01 7.22
C GLU A 292 -19.13 24.46 6.99
N TYR A 293 -18.13 23.65 7.38
CA TYR A 293 -16.69 23.97 7.24
C TYR A 293 -16.04 23.28 6.03
N ILE A 294 -16.82 22.58 5.20
CA ILE A 294 -16.32 21.85 4.05
C ILE A 294 -17.26 21.96 2.85
N ASP A 295 -16.69 21.99 1.65
CA ASP A 295 -17.45 21.94 0.39
C ASP A 295 -16.99 20.74 -0.45
N PHE A 296 -17.89 19.81 -0.69
CA PHE A 296 -17.67 18.62 -1.54
C PHE A 296 -18.03 18.87 -3.01
N ASN A 297 -18.60 20.01 -3.36
CA ASN A 297 -19.05 20.29 -4.73
C ASN A 297 -17.95 20.87 -5.62
N VAL A 298 -16.71 20.38 -5.46
CA VAL A 298 -15.54 20.86 -6.20
C VAL A 298 -15.29 20.03 -7.46
N HIS A 299 -15.53 18.72 -7.40
CA HIS A 299 -15.23 17.79 -8.50
C HIS A 299 -16.40 16.83 -8.73
N PRO A 300 -16.75 16.48 -10.01
CA PRO A 300 -17.86 15.56 -10.31
C PRO A 300 -17.78 14.22 -9.58
N GLN A 301 -16.58 13.67 -9.42
CA GLN A 301 -16.34 12.40 -8.71
C GLN A 301 -16.24 12.55 -7.19
N LYS A 302 -16.41 13.75 -6.62
CA LYS A 302 -16.37 14.04 -5.17
C LYS A 302 -15.10 13.55 -4.46
N LYS A 303 -13.97 13.48 -5.17
CA LYS A 303 -12.67 13.05 -4.62
C LYS A 303 -11.87 14.17 -4.00
N GLU A 304 -12.24 15.41 -4.25
CA GLU A 304 -11.62 16.61 -3.69
C GLU A 304 -12.63 17.35 -2.83
N VAL A 305 -12.13 18.03 -1.81
CA VAL A 305 -12.94 18.80 -0.87
C VAL A 305 -12.25 20.12 -0.56
N ARG A 306 -12.99 21.20 -0.44
CA ARG A 306 -12.47 22.47 0.06
C ARG A 306 -12.73 22.57 1.55
N PHE A 307 -11.67 22.82 2.30
CA PHE A 307 -11.74 23.08 3.74
C PHE A 307 -11.73 24.58 4.00
N PHE A 308 -12.54 25.03 4.92
CA PHE A 308 -12.58 26.44 5.34
C PHE A 308 -11.20 26.92 5.87
N ASN A 309 -10.52 26.07 6.65
CA ASN A 309 -9.19 26.37 7.20
C ASN A 309 -8.23 25.17 7.01
N LEU A 310 -7.74 25.00 5.79
CA LEU A 310 -6.81 23.94 5.45
C LEU A 310 -5.46 24.02 6.20
N PRO A 311 -4.82 25.20 6.38
CA PRO A 311 -3.57 25.31 7.14
C PRO A 311 -3.69 24.84 8.60
N PHE A 312 -4.80 25.16 9.25
CA PHE A 312 -5.09 24.70 10.60
C PHE A 312 -5.22 23.17 10.65
N LEU A 313 -5.98 22.59 9.73
CA LEU A 313 -6.17 21.14 9.63
C LEU A 313 -4.84 20.42 9.35
N PHE A 314 -4.02 20.96 8.44
CA PHE A 314 -2.68 20.45 8.15
C PHE A 314 -1.82 20.38 9.43
N LYS A 315 -1.75 21.50 10.17
CA LYS A 315 -0.99 21.58 11.41
C LYS A 315 -1.55 20.61 12.47
N LEU A 316 -2.86 20.57 12.63
CA LEU A 316 -3.53 19.70 13.60
C LEU A 316 -3.20 18.23 13.35
N ILE A 317 -3.23 17.76 12.09
CA ILE A 317 -2.89 16.38 11.73
C ILE A 317 -1.40 16.11 12.00
N SER A 318 -0.52 16.96 11.48
CA SER A 318 0.92 16.74 11.54
C SER A 318 1.46 16.80 12.99
N ASP A 319 1.00 17.75 13.80
CA ASP A 319 1.41 17.88 15.20
C ASP A 319 0.90 16.71 16.07
N ASN A 320 -0.33 16.25 15.84
CA ASN A 320 -0.85 15.10 16.57
C ASN A 320 -0.07 13.81 16.27
N ILE A 321 0.34 13.58 15.02
CA ILE A 321 1.17 12.44 14.64
C ILE A 321 2.57 12.55 15.29
N ASN A 322 3.23 13.71 15.19
CA ASN A 322 4.53 13.95 15.82
C ASN A 322 4.49 13.69 17.34
N ASN A 323 3.52 14.30 18.02
CA ASN A 323 3.36 14.17 19.47
C ASN A 323 3.04 12.72 19.90
N PHE A 324 2.36 11.96 19.04
CA PHE A 324 2.05 10.57 19.32
C PHE A 324 3.33 9.73 19.34
N PHE A 325 4.17 9.87 18.35
CA PHE A 325 5.42 9.12 18.27
C PHE A 325 6.49 9.60 19.27
N ASP A 326 6.54 10.90 19.57
CA ASP A 326 7.44 11.44 20.62
C ASP A 326 7.11 10.81 21.99
N LYS A 327 5.83 10.60 22.29
CA LYS A 327 5.41 9.90 23.53
C LYS A 327 5.79 8.42 23.53
N ASP A 328 5.65 7.75 22.40
CA ASP A 328 6.04 6.35 22.24
C ASP A 328 7.55 6.16 22.46
N ILE A 329 8.37 7.01 21.86
CA ILE A 329 9.83 7.00 22.02
C ILE A 329 10.22 7.26 23.50
N ASN A 330 9.60 8.26 24.13
CA ASN A 330 9.86 8.57 25.53
C ASN A 330 9.43 7.44 26.48
N ASN A 331 8.32 6.78 26.21
CA ASN A 331 7.89 5.61 26.97
C ASN A 331 8.82 4.42 26.78
N TYR A 332 9.29 4.17 25.57
CA TYR A 332 10.26 3.12 25.28
C TYR A 332 11.58 3.39 26.04
N ASN A 333 12.10 4.60 25.97
CA ASN A 333 13.31 4.99 26.69
C ASN A 333 13.16 4.85 28.22
N LYS A 334 12.00 5.21 28.78
CA LYS A 334 11.71 5.00 30.21
C LYS A 334 11.71 3.53 30.60
N ILE A 335 11.16 2.66 29.76
CA ILE A 335 11.13 1.21 29.99
C ILE A 335 12.55 0.63 29.93
N VAL A 336 13.34 1.06 28.94
CA VAL A 336 14.74 0.63 28.80
C VAL A 336 15.58 1.07 29.99
N ILE A 337 15.47 2.34 30.39
CA ILE A 337 16.17 2.87 31.57
C ILE A 337 15.74 2.13 32.87
N LYS A 338 14.43 1.85 33.01
CA LYS A 338 13.94 1.11 34.20
C LYS A 338 14.46 -0.33 34.24
N ARG A 339 14.57 -1.00 33.07
CA ARG A 339 15.18 -2.34 32.97
C ARG A 339 16.67 -2.30 33.29
N GLN A 340 17.42 -1.32 32.79
CA GLN A 340 18.83 -1.16 33.10
C GLN A 340 19.05 -0.91 34.61
N LEU A 341 18.23 -0.06 35.26
CA LEU A 341 18.30 0.18 36.69
C LEU A 341 17.96 -1.06 37.52
N THR A 342 16.97 -1.87 37.11
CA THR A 342 16.65 -3.12 37.83
C THR A 342 17.72 -4.20 37.63
N ASP A 343 18.39 -4.23 36.49
CA ASP A 343 19.50 -5.15 36.23
C ASP A 343 20.76 -4.74 37.00
N ASP A 344 21.03 -3.43 37.17
CA ASP A 344 22.13 -2.90 38.00
C ASP A 344 21.87 -3.12 39.48
N ASP A 345 20.63 -2.96 39.98
CA ASP A 345 20.26 -3.24 41.37
C ASP A 345 20.42 -4.73 41.74
N ASN A 346 20.04 -5.63 40.81
CA ASN A 346 20.27 -7.08 40.99
C ASN A 346 21.77 -7.45 40.99
N LEU A 347 22.60 -6.73 40.20
CA LEU A 347 24.05 -6.91 40.20
C LEU A 347 24.67 -6.40 41.53
N ILE A 348 24.18 -5.31 42.10
CA ILE A 348 24.65 -4.75 43.38
C ILE A 348 24.27 -5.67 44.55
N GLU A 349 23.06 -6.29 44.51
CA GLU A 349 22.67 -7.28 45.53
C GLU A 349 23.52 -8.57 45.44
N MET A 350 23.89 -9.02 44.22
CA MET A 350 24.77 -10.18 44.05
C MET A 350 26.22 -9.92 44.51
N ILE A 351 26.69 -8.67 44.45
CA ILE A 351 28.05 -8.27 44.89
C ILE A 351 28.12 -8.08 46.39
N ASN A 352 27.02 -7.69 47.05
CA ASN A 352 26.98 -7.38 48.50
C ASN A 352 26.63 -8.57 49.39
N GLN A 353 26.47 -9.80 48.87
CA GLN A 353 26.34 -10.98 49.72
C GLN A 353 27.72 -11.38 50.28
N PRO A 354 27.90 -11.45 51.63
CA PRO A 354 29.16 -11.86 52.21
C PRO A 354 29.38 -13.35 51.89
N LYS A 355 30.51 -13.63 51.26
CA LYS A 355 31.02 -15.00 51.08
C LYS A 355 31.35 -15.60 52.45
N ASN A 356 30.45 -16.31 53.09
CA ASN A 356 30.81 -17.24 54.16
C ASN A 356 31.38 -18.53 53.54
N LEU A 357 32.69 -18.60 53.53
CA LEU A 357 33.45 -19.83 53.42
C LEU A 357 33.36 -20.57 54.78
N ASN A 358 32.85 -21.77 54.70
CA ASN A 358 33.12 -22.96 55.51
C ASN A 358 31.81 -23.68 55.92
N GLN A 359 31.55 -24.81 55.32
CA GLN A 359 31.61 -26.12 55.98
C GLN A 359 30.91 -27.18 55.10
N THR A 360 31.70 -28.17 54.79
CA THR A 360 31.28 -29.51 54.42
C THR A 360 30.31 -30.09 55.43
N ASN A 361 29.21 -30.69 54.96
CA ASN A 361 28.78 -32.00 55.45
C ASN A 361 27.66 -32.61 54.61
N THR A 362 27.84 -33.87 54.41
CA THR A 362 27.07 -34.92 53.81
C THR A 362 25.77 -35.28 54.54
N TYR A 363 24.88 -35.98 53.78
CA TYR A 363 23.71 -36.79 54.20
C TYR A 363 22.46 -35.96 54.61
N ASP A 364 21.24 -36.32 54.27
CA ASP A 364 20.57 -37.56 54.04
C ASP A 364 19.22 -37.36 53.32
N ILE A 365 18.81 -38.38 52.59
CA ILE A 365 17.51 -38.59 51.98
C ILE A 365 16.54 -39.01 53.10
N THR A 366 15.39 -38.36 53.25
CA THR A 366 14.11 -39.05 53.54
C THR A 366 12.92 -38.09 53.61
N GLN A 367 11.95 -38.41 52.75
CA GLN A 367 10.50 -38.34 52.95
C GLN A 367 9.85 -37.09 53.58
N ASN A 368 9.09 -36.34 52.79
CA ASN A 368 7.64 -36.34 53.03
C ASN A 368 6.82 -35.80 51.85
N LYS A 369 5.76 -36.54 51.60
CA LYS A 369 4.63 -36.27 50.71
C LYS A 369 3.93 -34.97 51.06
N ASN A 370 3.48 -34.22 50.01
CA ASN A 370 2.05 -34.04 49.72
C ASN A 370 1.86 -33.07 48.57
N LEU A 371 1.26 -33.60 47.50
CA LEU A 371 0.02 -33.14 46.84
C LEU A 371 -0.13 -31.66 46.54
N GLU A 372 -0.21 -31.41 45.24
CA GLU A 372 -0.91 -30.37 44.48
C GLU A 372 -0.05 -29.66 43.43
N THR A 373 0.40 -30.41 42.40
CA THR A 373 0.93 -29.79 41.17
C THR A 373 0.82 -30.70 39.89
N GLU A 374 -0.01 -31.73 39.91
CA GLU A 374 -0.16 -32.60 38.74
C GLU A 374 -1.26 -32.18 37.74
N HIS A 375 -2.11 -31.20 38.04
CA HIS A 375 -3.20 -30.81 37.14
C HIS A 375 -2.85 -29.74 36.09
N THR A 376 -1.77 -28.98 36.31
CA THR A 376 -1.39 -27.87 35.39
C THR A 376 -0.45 -28.27 34.25
N VAL A 377 0.27 -29.38 34.40
CA VAL A 377 1.23 -29.86 33.35
C VAL A 377 0.53 -30.69 32.27
N ASN A 378 -0.60 -31.31 32.59
CA ASN A 378 -1.35 -32.14 31.61
C ASN A 378 -2.24 -31.33 30.66
N GLU A 379 -2.62 -30.08 30.98
CA GLU A 379 -3.35 -29.21 30.05
C GLU A 379 -2.42 -28.51 29.05
N LEU A 380 -1.20 -28.18 29.44
CA LEU A 380 -0.21 -27.62 28.52
C LEU A 380 0.30 -28.62 27.48
N SER A 381 0.42 -29.91 27.84
CA SER A 381 0.84 -30.94 26.89
C SER A 381 -0.24 -31.34 25.89
N LYS A 382 -1.54 -31.25 26.23
CA LYS A 382 -2.65 -31.49 25.29
C LYS A 382 -2.78 -30.38 24.25
N ASN A 383 -2.48 -29.13 24.58
CA ASN A 383 -2.53 -28.00 23.62
C ASN A 383 -1.35 -28.02 22.63
N ILE A 384 -0.21 -28.58 23.00
CA ILE A 384 0.95 -28.74 22.09
C ILE A 384 0.70 -29.82 21.04
N ILE A 385 0.03 -30.92 21.43
CA ILE A 385 -0.27 -32.04 20.52
C ILE A 385 -1.36 -31.69 19.52
N GLN A 386 -2.31 -30.80 19.85
CA GLN A 386 -3.33 -30.35 18.89
C GLN A 386 -2.78 -29.38 17.83
N ASN A 387 -1.72 -28.63 18.11
CA ASN A 387 -1.07 -27.76 17.13
C ASN A 387 -0.23 -28.55 16.11
N ASP A 388 0.30 -29.73 16.47
CA ASP A 388 1.10 -30.55 15.56
C ASP A 388 0.23 -31.28 14.51
N ILE A 389 -1.03 -31.56 14.84
CA ILE A 389 -2.01 -32.17 13.91
C ILE A 389 -2.46 -31.11 12.88
N GLY A 390 -2.53 -29.84 13.24
CA GLY A 390 -2.82 -28.72 12.33
C GLY A 390 -1.71 -28.52 11.30
N LEU A 391 -0.47 -28.61 11.67
CA LEU A 391 0.70 -28.48 10.80
C LEU A 391 0.84 -29.67 9.81
N LYS A 392 0.52 -30.89 10.24
CA LYS A 392 0.52 -32.06 9.34
C LYS A 392 -0.62 -32.02 8.30
N ARG A 393 -1.79 -31.49 8.67
CA ARG A 393 -2.89 -31.26 7.71
C ARG A 393 -2.59 -30.10 6.73
N TYR A 394 -1.91 -29.06 7.19
CA TYR A 394 -1.50 -27.94 6.34
C TYR A 394 -0.48 -28.39 5.29
N ASN A 395 0.51 -29.19 5.67
CA ASN A 395 1.54 -29.72 4.74
C ASN A 395 0.99 -30.75 3.76
N SER A 396 -0.03 -31.56 4.10
CA SER A 396 -0.67 -32.49 3.18
C SER A 396 -1.57 -31.82 2.13
N ILE A 397 -2.09 -30.61 2.41
CA ILE A 397 -2.89 -29.84 1.45
C ILE A 397 -1.99 -29.15 0.41
N ILE A 398 -0.74 -28.84 0.75
CA ILE A 398 0.23 -28.23 -0.18
C ILE A 398 0.82 -29.25 -1.16
N GLN A 399 0.93 -30.51 -0.79
CA GLN A 399 1.52 -31.56 -1.66
C GLN A 399 0.59 -32.08 -2.78
N ASN A 400 -0.72 -31.75 -2.75
CA ASN A 400 -1.71 -32.27 -3.73
C ASN A 400 -2.32 -31.20 -4.65
N ARG A 401 -1.62 -30.07 -4.91
CA ARG A 401 -2.02 -29.13 -5.98
C ARG A 401 -1.06 -29.26 -7.16
N PRO A 402 -1.55 -29.66 -8.35
CA PRO A 402 -0.71 -29.63 -9.55
C PRO A 402 -0.46 -28.19 -9.98
N SER A 403 0.81 -27.87 -10.24
CA SER A 403 1.33 -26.79 -11.10
C SER A 403 0.81 -25.36 -10.89
N PHE A 404 1.30 -24.71 -9.85
CA PHE A 404 1.37 -23.24 -9.80
C PHE A 404 2.82 -22.73 -9.68
N LYS A 405 3.80 -23.60 -9.97
CA LYS A 405 5.22 -23.27 -9.89
C LYS A 405 5.83 -22.70 -11.17
N GLU A 406 5.08 -22.74 -12.30
CA GLU A 406 5.67 -22.32 -13.60
C GLU A 406 5.44 -20.84 -13.97
N ASN A 407 4.60 -20.07 -13.25
CA ASN A 407 4.33 -18.67 -13.62
C ASN A 407 4.94 -17.60 -12.69
N ILE A 408 5.71 -17.98 -11.67
CA ILE A 408 6.42 -17.00 -10.80
C ILE A 408 7.91 -16.93 -11.13
N THR A 409 8.47 -17.99 -11.72
CA THR A 409 9.88 -18.01 -12.16
C THR A 409 10.15 -17.16 -13.40
N ASN A 410 9.12 -16.85 -14.21
CA ASN A 410 9.31 -16.06 -15.45
C ASN A 410 9.19 -14.55 -15.29
N ILE A 411 8.99 -14.02 -14.07
CA ILE A 411 9.01 -12.57 -13.81
C ILE A 411 10.35 -12.10 -13.20
N PHE A 412 11.17 -13.04 -12.73
CA PHE A 412 12.46 -12.73 -12.09
C PHE A 412 13.68 -13.39 -12.74
N SER A 413 13.51 -14.19 -13.82
CA SER A 413 14.58 -15.06 -14.34
C SER A 413 15.35 -14.52 -15.54
N ASP A 414 14.86 -13.52 -16.29
CA ASP A 414 15.52 -13.13 -17.54
C ASP A 414 16.42 -11.88 -17.47
N ASP A 415 16.34 -11.06 -16.41
CA ASP A 415 17.18 -9.86 -16.26
C ASP A 415 18.35 -10.01 -15.26
N PHE A 416 18.42 -11.10 -14.49
CA PHE A 416 19.48 -11.32 -13.50
C PHE A 416 20.66 -12.18 -14.00
N LEU A 417 20.52 -12.88 -15.14
CA LEU A 417 21.50 -13.84 -15.65
C LEU A 417 22.24 -13.41 -16.92
N ALA A 418 22.03 -12.19 -17.41
CA ALA A 418 22.80 -11.64 -18.53
C ALA A 418 24.14 -11.03 -18.07
N PHE A 419 24.81 -11.63 -17.09
CA PHE A 419 26.23 -11.41 -16.87
C PHE A 419 26.96 -12.64 -17.40
N GLU A 420 27.50 -12.53 -18.62
CA GLU A 420 28.43 -13.50 -19.16
C GLU A 420 29.55 -13.77 -18.14
N GLU A 421 29.66 -15.00 -17.71
CA GLU A 421 30.83 -15.46 -16.96
C GLU A 421 32.07 -15.23 -17.81
N PRO A 422 33.09 -14.53 -17.33
CA PRO A 422 34.36 -14.53 -18.01
C PRO A 422 34.96 -15.92 -17.91
N GLN A 423 35.03 -16.63 -19.04
CA GLN A 423 35.81 -17.86 -19.16
C GLN A 423 37.30 -17.52 -18.97
N ASN A 424 37.75 -17.56 -17.73
CA ASN A 424 39.18 -17.72 -17.41
C ASN A 424 39.27 -18.55 -16.15
N LYS A 425 39.55 -19.83 -16.36
CA LYS A 425 40.05 -20.76 -15.33
C LYS A 425 41.46 -20.31 -14.90
N ASN A 426 41.53 -19.50 -13.87
CA ASN A 426 42.67 -19.43 -12.99
C ASN A 426 42.17 -19.80 -11.61
N GLU A 427 42.80 -20.78 -10.98
CA GLU A 427 42.55 -21.26 -9.63
C GLU A 427 42.54 -20.08 -8.66
N LYS A 428 41.31 -19.63 -8.27
CA LYS A 428 41.14 -18.64 -7.20
C LYS A 428 40.85 -19.44 -5.94
N GLU A 429 41.64 -19.22 -4.90
CA GLU A 429 41.39 -19.73 -3.56
C GLU A 429 39.93 -19.46 -3.17
N GLU A 430 39.14 -20.52 -2.96
CA GLU A 430 37.77 -20.43 -2.44
C GLU A 430 37.83 -19.83 -1.04
N ILE A 431 37.24 -18.67 -0.87
CA ILE A 431 37.12 -18.02 0.45
C ILE A 431 36.12 -18.86 1.27
N LYS A 432 36.62 -19.69 2.19
CA LYS A 432 35.76 -20.50 3.07
C LYS A 432 35.10 -19.63 4.11
N PHE A 433 33.79 -19.55 4.07
CA PHE A 433 32.94 -18.93 5.08
C PHE A 433 31.68 -19.80 5.31
N ASN A 434 31.07 -19.66 6.48
CA ASN A 434 29.82 -20.33 6.83
C ASN A 434 28.69 -19.29 6.83
N TYR A 435 27.76 -19.36 5.87
CA TYR A 435 26.58 -18.52 5.84
C TYR A 435 25.54 -19.05 6.82
N ILE A 436 25.19 -18.24 7.83
CA ILE A 436 24.27 -18.63 8.90
C ILE A 436 22.82 -18.32 8.51
N GLY A 437 22.58 -17.14 7.89
CA GLY A 437 21.25 -16.74 7.47
C GLY A 437 21.11 -15.24 7.30
N GLN A 438 19.88 -14.83 6.93
CA GLN A 438 19.48 -13.43 6.82
C GLN A 438 18.61 -13.07 8.03
N VAL A 439 18.88 -11.94 8.70
CA VAL A 439 18.10 -11.45 9.83
C VAL A 439 17.54 -10.07 9.54
N PHE A 440 16.32 -9.82 10.07
CA PHE A 440 15.56 -8.58 9.86
C PHE A 440 15.33 -8.25 8.39
N SER A 441 15.55 -9.20 7.46
CA SER A 441 15.56 -8.97 6.01
C SER A 441 16.48 -7.82 5.56
N GLU A 442 17.53 -7.55 6.34
CA GLU A 442 18.48 -6.45 6.17
C GLU A 442 19.94 -6.89 6.25
N PHE A 443 20.24 -7.84 7.15
CA PHE A 443 21.61 -8.24 7.42
C PHE A 443 21.85 -9.71 7.10
N LEU A 444 22.95 -9.99 6.42
CA LEU A 444 23.48 -11.33 6.22
C LEU A 444 24.44 -11.65 7.38
N ILE A 445 24.21 -12.80 8.04
CA ILE A 445 25.09 -13.28 9.11
C ILE A 445 26.03 -14.34 8.54
N VAL A 446 27.32 -14.11 8.75
CA VAL A 446 28.39 -14.95 8.21
C VAL A 446 29.42 -15.23 9.29
N GLU A 447 29.80 -16.49 9.44
CA GLU A 447 30.92 -16.89 10.29
C GLU A 447 32.18 -17.12 9.43
N LYS A 448 33.29 -16.49 9.81
CA LYS A 448 34.61 -16.68 9.17
C LYS A 448 35.75 -16.49 10.19
N LEU A 449 36.62 -17.46 10.30
CA LEU A 449 37.85 -17.39 11.12
C LEU A 449 37.59 -16.93 12.58
N ASN A 450 36.66 -17.54 13.31
CA ASN A 450 36.26 -17.19 14.68
C ASN A 450 35.68 -15.76 14.84
N GLU A 451 35.21 -15.15 13.78
CA GLU A 451 34.51 -13.88 13.78
C GLU A 451 33.12 -14.07 13.16
N ILE A 452 32.11 -13.40 13.68
CA ILE A 452 30.77 -13.30 13.10
C ILE A 452 30.64 -11.92 12.48
N TYR A 453 30.23 -11.88 11.21
CA TYR A 453 29.98 -10.67 10.45
C TYR A 453 28.48 -10.47 10.30
N PHE A 454 28.01 -9.25 10.57
CA PHE A 454 26.69 -8.75 10.24
C PHE A 454 26.84 -7.79 9.08
N ILE A 455 26.47 -8.21 7.88
CA ILE A 455 26.72 -7.47 6.64
C ILE A 455 25.38 -6.87 6.16
N ASP A 456 25.33 -5.55 5.95
CA ASP A 456 24.18 -4.87 5.37
C ASP A 456 24.06 -5.26 3.88
N GLN A 457 23.01 -6.01 3.54
CA GLN A 457 22.77 -6.53 2.18
C GLN A 457 22.60 -5.43 1.14
N HIS A 458 21.95 -4.32 1.51
CA HIS A 458 21.76 -3.18 0.61
C HIS A 458 23.08 -2.48 0.35
N ALA A 459 23.80 -2.16 1.40
CA ALA A 459 25.05 -1.40 1.31
C ALA A 459 26.17 -2.17 0.60
N VAL A 460 26.27 -3.49 0.81
CA VAL A 460 27.24 -4.33 0.08
C VAL A 460 26.87 -4.44 -1.40
N HIS A 461 25.61 -4.66 -1.73
CA HIS A 461 25.18 -4.75 -3.14
C HIS A 461 25.34 -3.40 -3.86
N GLU A 462 25.00 -2.29 -3.21
CA GLU A 462 25.25 -0.94 -3.73
C GLU A 462 26.73 -0.74 -4.09
N LYS A 463 27.64 -1.15 -3.21
CA LYS A 463 29.08 -1.02 -3.46
C LYS A 463 29.56 -1.92 -4.58
N ILE A 464 29.10 -3.15 -4.67
CA ILE A 464 29.43 -4.07 -5.77
C ILE A 464 28.99 -3.47 -7.12
N ILE A 465 27.76 -2.94 -7.20
CA ILE A 465 27.27 -2.30 -8.42
C ILE A 465 28.12 -1.06 -8.76
N TYR A 466 28.42 -0.23 -7.78
CA TYR A 466 29.26 0.96 -7.96
C TYR A 466 30.63 0.61 -8.53
N GLU A 467 31.33 -0.40 -7.97
CA GLU A 467 32.65 -0.83 -8.48
C GLU A 467 32.53 -1.43 -9.89
N LYS A 468 31.48 -2.16 -10.20
CA LYS A 468 31.22 -2.66 -11.56
C LYS A 468 31.00 -1.52 -12.56
N LEU A 469 30.24 -0.49 -12.19
CA LEU A 469 30.03 0.71 -13.01
C LEU A 469 31.35 1.43 -13.30
N ARG A 470 32.17 1.57 -12.27
CA ARG A 470 33.46 2.24 -12.37
C ARG A 470 34.48 1.50 -13.24
N ASN A 471 34.50 0.16 -13.17
CA ASN A 471 35.49 -0.70 -13.81
C ASN A 471 35.03 -1.29 -15.16
N SER A 472 33.77 -1.08 -15.56
CA SER A 472 33.24 -1.62 -16.82
C SER A 472 33.79 -0.88 -18.04
N LYS A 473 34.03 -1.62 -19.14
CA LYS A 473 34.28 -1.00 -20.45
C LYS A 473 33.00 -0.25 -20.86
N LYS A 474 33.13 1.03 -21.14
CA LYS A 474 32.01 1.89 -21.57
C LYS A 474 31.60 1.48 -22.98
N THR A 475 30.39 1.00 -23.14
CA THR A 475 29.74 0.77 -24.42
C THR A 475 28.52 1.69 -24.50
N VAL A 476 28.47 2.48 -25.57
CA VAL A 476 27.39 3.48 -25.75
C VAL A 476 26.18 2.84 -26.40
N GLN A 477 25.01 3.08 -25.84
CA GLN A 477 23.75 2.73 -26.46
C GLN A 477 23.01 4.00 -26.90
N LYS A 478 22.80 4.13 -28.21
CA LYS A 478 21.95 5.19 -28.74
C LYS A 478 20.50 4.83 -28.52
N LEU A 479 19.71 5.73 -27.96
CA LEU A 479 18.28 5.54 -27.75
C LEU A 479 17.58 5.56 -29.10
N LEU A 480 16.70 4.58 -29.34
CA LEU A 480 15.87 4.52 -30.57
C LEU A 480 14.93 5.72 -30.66
N ILE A 481 14.41 6.17 -29.52
CA ILE A 481 13.58 7.36 -29.39
C ILE A 481 14.26 8.21 -28.31
N PRO A 482 14.82 9.37 -28.64
CA PRO A 482 15.37 10.29 -27.65
C PRO A 482 14.32 10.75 -26.65
N ILE A 483 14.71 10.93 -25.39
CA ILE A 483 13.77 11.26 -24.32
C ILE A 483 13.88 12.74 -23.98
N GLU A 484 12.79 13.47 -24.17
CA GLU A 484 12.70 14.88 -23.83
C GLU A 484 12.44 15.07 -22.33
N PHE A 485 13.11 16.05 -21.72
CA PHE A 485 12.87 16.45 -20.34
C PHE A 485 13.03 17.97 -20.16
N THR A 486 12.41 18.51 -19.11
CA THR A 486 12.42 19.95 -18.82
C THR A 486 13.06 20.23 -17.48
N ILE A 487 13.83 21.33 -17.41
CA ILE A 487 14.43 21.86 -16.18
C ILE A 487 13.63 23.10 -15.75
N VAL A 488 13.07 23.07 -14.54
CA VAL A 488 12.24 24.17 -14.04
C VAL A 488 13.09 25.29 -13.45
N ASP A 489 14.16 24.92 -12.74
CA ASP A 489 15.04 25.85 -12.04
C ASP A 489 16.14 26.37 -12.97
N LYS A 490 16.28 27.69 -13.07
CA LYS A 490 17.28 28.38 -13.90
C LYS A 490 18.71 28.07 -13.46
N ASN A 491 18.96 27.91 -12.16
CA ASN A 491 20.30 27.59 -11.65
C ASN A 491 20.73 26.17 -12.09
N ILE A 492 19.78 25.22 -12.10
CA ILE A 492 20.02 23.85 -12.59
C ILE A 492 20.27 23.87 -14.10
N GLU A 493 19.57 24.70 -14.86
CA GLU A 493 19.78 24.89 -16.30
C GLU A 493 21.23 25.32 -16.59
N GLU A 494 21.73 26.34 -15.87
CA GLU A 494 23.10 26.86 -16.01
C GLU A 494 24.16 25.79 -15.63
N ILE A 495 23.90 24.98 -14.60
CA ILE A 495 24.77 23.87 -14.19
C ILE A 495 24.83 22.82 -15.29
N ILE A 496 23.70 22.38 -15.83
CA ILE A 496 23.65 21.37 -16.88
C ILE A 496 24.36 21.87 -18.14
N ASP A 497 24.08 23.10 -18.57
CA ASP A 497 24.72 23.71 -19.73
C ASP A 497 26.25 23.71 -19.59
N SER A 498 26.79 23.93 -18.39
CA SER A 498 28.24 23.88 -18.11
C SER A 498 28.80 22.46 -18.05
N GLU A 499 27.97 21.46 -17.74
CA GLU A 499 28.39 20.05 -17.55
C GLU A 499 28.16 19.18 -18.79
N ILE A 500 27.60 19.67 -19.90
CA ILE A 500 27.27 18.89 -21.11
C ILE A 500 28.46 18.12 -21.66
N GLU A 501 29.64 18.77 -21.74
CA GLU A 501 30.87 18.12 -22.24
C GLU A 501 31.39 17.04 -21.27
N GLU A 502 31.15 17.19 -19.96
CA GLU A 502 31.49 16.16 -18.99
C GLU A 502 30.55 14.95 -19.08
N TYR A 503 29.27 15.16 -19.30
CA TYR A 503 28.33 14.06 -19.57
C TYR A 503 28.70 13.30 -20.82
N LYS A 504 29.15 13.99 -21.86
CA LYS A 504 29.64 13.37 -23.10
C LYS A 504 30.86 12.48 -22.89
N LYS A 505 31.80 12.87 -22.00
CA LYS A 505 32.94 12.02 -21.61
C LYS A 505 32.51 10.73 -20.88
N MET A 506 31.31 10.73 -20.31
CA MET A 506 30.70 9.57 -19.65
C MET A 506 29.76 8.79 -20.58
N ASP A 507 29.80 9.06 -21.90
CA ASP A 507 28.96 8.46 -22.94
C ASP A 507 27.46 8.76 -22.76
N ILE A 508 27.13 9.88 -22.09
CA ILE A 508 25.78 10.40 -21.96
C ILE A 508 25.64 11.61 -22.86
N ILE A 509 24.85 11.49 -23.93
CA ILE A 509 24.64 12.58 -24.88
C ILE A 509 23.32 13.27 -24.56
N ILE A 510 23.44 14.54 -24.19
CA ILE A 510 22.31 15.43 -23.94
C ILE A 510 22.41 16.62 -24.88
N SER A 511 21.34 16.95 -25.58
CA SER A 511 21.25 18.14 -26.43
C SER A 511 20.17 19.09 -25.92
N LYS A 512 20.42 20.39 -26.05
CA LYS A 512 19.46 21.44 -25.72
C LYS A 512 18.58 21.72 -26.92
N ILE A 513 17.28 21.46 -26.82
CA ILE A 513 16.31 21.62 -27.92
C ILE A 513 15.48 22.92 -27.80
N GLY A 514 15.65 23.65 -26.70
CA GLY A 514 14.95 24.92 -26.47
C GLY A 514 15.19 25.48 -25.07
N PRO A 515 14.62 26.62 -24.74
CA PRO A 515 14.72 27.18 -23.38
C PRO A 515 14.17 26.17 -22.36
N LYS A 516 15.00 25.78 -21.38
CA LYS A 516 14.68 24.80 -20.32
C LYS A 516 14.31 23.39 -20.85
N LYS A 517 14.52 23.09 -22.12
CA LYS A 517 14.20 21.80 -22.74
C LYS A 517 15.46 21.12 -23.23
N TYR A 518 15.62 19.88 -22.83
CA TYR A 518 16.74 19.02 -23.18
C TYR A 518 16.24 17.68 -23.72
N GLN A 519 17.11 17.01 -24.45
CA GLN A 519 16.88 15.72 -25.06
C GLN A 519 18.03 14.78 -24.72
N LEU A 520 17.73 13.62 -24.15
CA LEU A 520 18.68 12.55 -23.90
C LEU A 520 18.75 11.63 -25.11
N GLU A 521 19.88 11.54 -25.79
CA GLU A 521 20.04 10.82 -27.06
C GLU A 521 20.76 9.49 -26.90
N SER A 522 21.74 9.42 -26.00
CA SER A 522 22.45 8.18 -25.73
C SER A 522 22.85 8.03 -24.27
N ILE A 523 23.00 6.79 -23.83
CA ILE A 523 23.38 6.41 -22.48
C ILE A 523 24.39 5.25 -22.53
N PRO A 524 25.26 5.09 -21.50
CA PRO A 524 26.02 3.86 -21.33
C PRO A 524 25.10 2.64 -21.25
N ASN A 525 25.45 1.53 -21.89
CA ASN A 525 24.65 0.30 -21.90
C ASN A 525 24.28 -0.19 -20.49
N ILE A 526 25.18 0.00 -19.54
CA ILE A 526 24.96 -0.35 -18.13
C ILE A 526 23.86 0.50 -17.46
N CYS A 527 23.48 1.64 -18.06
CA CYS A 527 22.38 2.52 -17.62
C CYS A 527 21.05 2.21 -18.30
N ASN A 528 20.99 1.17 -19.14
CA ASN A 528 19.75 0.74 -19.78
C ASN A 528 18.68 0.44 -18.73
N GLN A 529 17.43 0.83 -19.00
CA GLN A 529 16.27 0.77 -18.08
C GLN A 529 16.31 1.79 -16.90
N TYR A 530 17.31 2.69 -16.86
CA TYR A 530 17.44 3.71 -15.81
C TYR A 530 17.36 5.14 -16.35
N GLU A 531 16.79 5.33 -17.53
CA GLU A 531 16.64 6.63 -18.21
C GLU A 531 15.92 7.64 -17.30
N ASN A 532 14.83 7.23 -16.66
CA ASN A 532 14.11 8.06 -15.71
C ASN A 532 14.93 8.44 -14.46
N THR A 533 15.88 7.58 -14.07
CA THR A 533 16.79 7.88 -12.96
C THR A 533 17.82 8.95 -13.36
N LEU A 534 18.32 8.87 -14.59
CA LEU A 534 19.20 9.88 -15.17
C LEU A 534 18.48 11.23 -15.29
N ILE A 535 17.26 11.25 -15.80
CA ILE A 535 16.44 12.47 -15.89
C ILE A 535 16.22 13.09 -14.52
N ASN A 536 15.84 12.30 -13.52
CA ASN A 536 15.68 12.79 -12.15
C ASN A 536 17.00 13.30 -11.55
N PHE A 537 18.13 12.68 -11.88
CA PHE A 537 19.45 13.15 -11.47
C PHE A 537 19.73 14.54 -12.06
N PHE A 538 19.49 14.76 -13.36
CA PHE A 538 19.65 16.07 -13.99
C PHE A 538 18.70 17.11 -13.38
N GLN A 539 17.42 16.79 -13.18
CA GLN A 539 16.42 17.70 -12.61
C GLN A 539 16.68 18.08 -11.15
N SER A 540 17.41 17.26 -10.40
CA SER A 540 17.74 17.51 -8.99
C SER A 540 19.20 17.92 -8.76
N ARG A 541 19.93 18.28 -9.82
CA ARG A 541 21.36 18.58 -9.77
C ARG A 541 21.64 19.77 -8.84
N LYS A 542 22.62 19.60 -7.95
CA LYS A 542 23.15 20.67 -7.09
C LYS A 542 24.60 20.92 -7.49
N SER A 543 25.02 22.18 -7.54
CA SER A 543 26.40 22.56 -7.83
C SER A 543 27.39 21.84 -6.89
N ARG A 544 28.27 21.04 -7.45
CA ARG A 544 29.40 20.39 -6.78
C ARG A 544 30.63 20.42 -7.72
N THR A 545 31.82 20.20 -7.17
CA THR A 545 33.04 20.14 -7.94
C THR A 545 33.01 19.05 -9.01
N ILE A 546 33.55 19.33 -10.18
CA ILE A 546 33.55 18.48 -11.39
C ILE A 546 34.08 17.05 -11.11
N ASN A 547 35.05 16.91 -10.20
CA ASN A 547 35.63 15.59 -9.83
C ASN A 547 34.65 14.64 -9.12
N SER A 548 33.46 15.09 -8.75
CA SER A 548 32.43 14.27 -8.08
C SER A 548 31.30 13.82 -9.00
N LEU A 549 31.21 14.36 -10.24
CA LEU A 549 30.06 14.13 -11.13
C LEU A 549 29.86 12.65 -11.47
N GLU A 550 30.91 11.99 -11.93
CA GLU A 550 30.89 10.56 -12.27
C GLU A 550 30.60 9.69 -11.03
N SER A 551 31.20 10.02 -9.90
CA SER A 551 30.95 9.34 -8.63
C SER A 551 29.51 9.48 -8.15
N ASP A 552 28.95 10.69 -8.21
CA ASP A 552 27.59 10.99 -7.79
C ASP A 552 26.58 10.27 -8.69
N LEU A 553 26.83 10.23 -9.99
CA LEU A 553 25.99 9.55 -10.96
C LEU A 553 26.00 8.04 -10.71
N TYR A 554 27.19 7.44 -10.58
CA TYR A 554 27.31 5.99 -10.35
C TYR A 554 26.74 5.59 -8.99
N ALA A 555 26.91 6.39 -7.94
CA ALA A 555 26.29 6.17 -6.64
C ALA A 555 24.77 6.22 -6.73
N THR A 556 24.20 7.17 -7.49
CA THR A 556 22.76 7.28 -7.69
C THR A 556 22.19 6.05 -8.41
N ILE A 557 22.85 5.56 -9.46
CA ILE A 557 22.45 4.36 -10.20
C ILE A 557 22.59 3.12 -9.32
N ALA A 558 23.71 2.97 -8.61
CA ALA A 558 23.98 1.84 -7.73
C ALA A 558 22.94 1.73 -6.62
N CYS A 559 22.59 2.85 -5.97
CA CYS A 559 21.55 2.90 -4.94
C CYS A 559 20.17 2.48 -5.46
N ARG A 560 19.85 2.81 -6.72
CA ARG A 560 18.58 2.41 -7.35
C ARG A 560 18.54 0.94 -7.74
N LYS A 561 19.68 0.39 -8.16
CA LYS A 561 19.83 -1.02 -8.57
C LYS A 561 19.96 -1.98 -7.40
N ALA A 562 20.53 -1.56 -6.29
CA ALA A 562 20.80 -2.43 -5.14
C ALA A 562 19.51 -3.05 -4.59
N VAL A 563 19.62 -4.29 -4.07
CA VAL A 563 18.55 -4.92 -3.28
C VAL A 563 18.10 -3.98 -2.18
N LYS A 564 16.85 -4.04 -1.82
CA LYS A 564 16.30 -3.10 -0.84
C LYS A 564 16.31 -3.72 0.55
N THR A 565 16.32 -2.86 1.54
CA THR A 565 15.94 -3.22 2.90
C THR A 565 14.60 -3.94 2.88
N ASN A 566 14.48 -5.08 3.56
CA ASN A 566 13.34 -6.01 3.58
C ASN A 566 13.18 -6.93 2.35
N ASP A 567 14.12 -6.98 1.41
CA ASP A 567 14.14 -8.02 0.38
C ASP A 567 14.64 -9.33 0.98
N ILE A 568 13.90 -10.42 0.80
CA ILE A 568 14.36 -11.77 1.17
C ILE A 568 15.19 -12.29 -0.01
N LEU A 569 16.46 -12.55 0.24
CA LEU A 569 17.40 -13.00 -0.77
C LEU A 569 17.41 -14.52 -0.91
N SER A 570 17.63 -15.03 -2.12
CA SER A 570 17.92 -16.45 -2.32
C SER A 570 19.27 -16.82 -1.68
N LEU A 571 19.45 -18.10 -1.32
CA LEU A 571 20.69 -18.60 -0.75
C LEU A 571 21.90 -18.35 -1.67
N GLU A 572 21.70 -18.53 -2.97
CA GLU A 572 22.72 -18.35 -4.00
C GLU A 572 23.14 -16.89 -4.11
N PHE A 573 22.15 -15.98 -4.14
CA PHE A 573 22.43 -14.55 -4.22
C PHE A 573 23.07 -14.00 -2.93
N SER A 574 22.64 -14.50 -1.76
CA SER A 574 23.30 -14.16 -0.48
C SER A 574 24.75 -14.57 -0.47
N LYS A 575 25.08 -15.80 -0.90
CA LYS A 575 26.45 -16.29 -1.03
C LYS A 575 27.26 -15.47 -2.02
N PHE A 576 26.68 -15.10 -3.16
CA PHE A 576 27.33 -14.22 -4.14
C PHE A 576 27.71 -12.86 -3.53
N LEU A 577 26.80 -12.20 -2.79
CA LEU A 577 27.09 -10.93 -2.13
C LEU A 577 28.21 -11.05 -1.09
N ILE A 578 28.24 -12.15 -0.34
CA ILE A 578 29.23 -12.41 0.68
C ILE A 578 30.61 -12.67 0.04
N ASP A 579 30.66 -13.45 -1.02
CA ASP A 579 31.87 -13.70 -1.79
C ASP A 579 32.50 -12.41 -2.33
N GLU A 580 31.69 -11.60 -2.98
CA GLU A 580 32.13 -10.30 -3.51
C GLU A 580 32.53 -9.32 -2.39
N PHE A 581 31.84 -9.34 -1.24
CA PHE A 581 32.20 -8.56 -0.06
C PHE A 581 33.60 -8.87 0.43
N PHE A 582 33.97 -10.14 0.54
CA PHE A 582 35.31 -10.55 0.98
C PHE A 582 36.37 -10.37 -0.11
N LYS A 583 36.02 -10.58 -1.39
CA LYS A 583 36.95 -10.37 -2.51
C LYS A 583 37.35 -8.91 -2.69
N LEU A 584 36.39 -7.99 -2.54
CA LEU A 584 36.61 -6.56 -2.74
C LEU A 584 37.03 -5.83 -1.47
N GLU A 585 37.20 -6.54 -0.34
CA GLU A 585 37.56 -5.96 0.97
C GLU A 585 36.72 -4.72 1.34
N ILE A 586 35.41 -4.80 1.10
CA ILE A 586 34.54 -3.66 1.18
C ILE A 586 34.34 -3.21 2.64
N LYS A 587 34.65 -1.95 2.95
CA LYS A 587 34.50 -1.37 4.29
C LYS A 587 33.36 -0.35 4.37
N HIS A 588 33.15 0.43 3.31
CA HIS A 588 32.16 1.51 3.26
C HIS A 588 31.41 1.52 1.93
N CYS A 589 30.13 1.89 1.96
CA CYS A 589 29.33 2.10 0.76
C CYS A 589 29.76 3.41 0.04
N PRO A 590 29.29 3.67 -1.19
CA PRO A 590 29.59 4.90 -1.92
C PRO A 590 29.24 6.18 -1.15
N HIS A 591 28.30 6.12 -0.21
CA HIS A 591 27.87 7.22 0.65
C HIS A 591 28.66 7.34 1.98
N GLY A 592 29.71 6.51 2.17
CA GLY A 592 30.59 6.56 3.34
C GLY A 592 30.06 5.83 4.60
N ARG A 593 28.95 5.10 4.53
CA ARG A 593 28.43 4.32 5.66
C ARG A 593 29.19 3.01 5.80
N LYS A 594 29.42 2.56 7.05
CA LYS A 594 29.95 1.21 7.31
C LYS A 594 28.98 0.16 6.78
N ILE A 595 29.52 -0.85 6.10
CA ILE A 595 28.74 -1.92 5.46
C ILE A 595 28.53 -3.11 6.39
N TYR A 596 29.40 -3.30 7.37
CA TYR A 596 29.33 -4.45 8.27
C TYR A 596 29.72 -4.10 9.69
N TYR A 597 29.26 -4.92 10.61
CA TYR A 597 29.75 -5.02 11.97
C TYR A 597 30.28 -6.43 12.19
N LYS A 598 31.38 -6.59 12.96
CA LYS A 598 31.92 -7.92 13.29
C LYS A 598 32.16 -8.03 14.79
N ILE A 599 32.03 -9.24 15.29
CA ILE A 599 32.31 -9.61 16.67
C ILE A 599 33.18 -10.87 16.67
N SER A 600 34.25 -10.87 17.44
CA SER A 600 35.09 -12.05 17.60
C SER A 600 34.46 -13.03 18.61
N LYS A 601 34.84 -14.32 18.49
CA LYS A 601 34.42 -15.35 19.46
C LYS A 601 34.76 -14.95 20.90
N PHE A 602 35.97 -14.44 21.11
CA PHE A 602 36.42 -13.98 22.44
C PHE A 602 35.54 -12.85 23.02
N GLU A 603 35.21 -11.84 22.19
CA GLU A 603 34.32 -10.75 22.61
C GLU A 603 32.90 -11.26 22.95
N LEU A 604 32.43 -12.25 22.19
CA LEU A 604 31.13 -12.87 22.42
C LEU A 604 31.14 -13.68 23.74
N GLU A 605 32.17 -14.49 23.96
CA GLU A 605 32.35 -15.27 25.18
C GLU A 605 32.44 -14.37 26.42
N LYS A 606 33.19 -13.27 26.33
CA LYS A 606 33.25 -12.27 27.38
C LYS A 606 31.89 -11.62 27.69
N LYS A 607 31.11 -11.32 26.68
CA LYS A 607 29.77 -10.71 26.86
C LYS A 607 28.76 -11.67 27.50
N VAL A 608 28.89 -12.98 27.28
CA VAL A 608 28.03 -14.00 27.91
C VAL A 608 28.64 -14.63 29.16
N ALA A 609 29.68 -14.00 29.74
CA ALA A 609 30.37 -14.42 30.97
C ALA A 609 30.91 -15.88 30.91
N ARG A 610 31.44 -16.30 29.75
CA ARG A 610 32.10 -17.61 29.58
C ARG A 610 33.62 -17.51 29.52
N ALA A 611 34.19 -16.29 29.61
CA ALA A 611 35.63 -16.02 29.62
C ALA A 611 36.00 -15.14 30.81
#